data_f7d5289d54f4e951b229da2b170ae2d6
#
_entry.id   f7d5289d54f4e951b229da2b170ae2d6
#
_cell.length_a   1.000
_cell.length_b   1.000
_cell.length_c   1.000
_cell.angle_alpha   90.00
_cell.angle_beta   90.00
_cell.angle_gamma   90.00
#
_symmetry.space_group_name_H-M   'P 1'
#
loop_
_entity.id
_entity.type
_entity.pdbx_description
1 polymer ?
#
loop_
_entity_poly.entity_id
_entity_poly.type
_entity_poly.pdbx_seq_one_letter_code
_entity_poly.pdbx_strand_id
1 'polypeptide(L)'
;MEIGGLEKSTLIDYPAKVACTVFLVGCNFRCPFCYSSELVLPEKIKSQPRISEKEFFDFLKKRKGLLEGVVICGGEPTQNKDLPDFIKKIKKLGYRVKLDTNGSSPEILAKLIGEKLIDYVAMDIKAPKERYYKATGVKVDIKKIQKSIDILKRGKVDYELRSTILPKLHTKEDIVNMAKWIRNAKVYYLQQFRPEKTIDPEYEQYKPFSQEELKSIQKECSKYVFTKLRS
;
A
#
# COMPACT_ATOMS: atom_id res chain seq x y z
N MET A 1 11.13 13.96 8.15
CA MET A 1 10.21 13.20 7.26
C MET A 1 9.40 14.16 6.41
N GLU A 2 9.29 13.94 5.10
CA GLU A 2 8.45 14.78 4.23
C GLU A 2 7.01 14.25 4.20
N ILE A 3 6.10 15.00 4.82
CA ILE A 3 4.67 14.63 4.91
C ILE A 3 3.90 15.47 3.89
N GLY A 4 3.29 14.80 2.92
CA GLY A 4 2.50 15.42 1.85
C GLY A 4 1.01 15.50 2.14
N GLY A 5 0.51 14.79 3.16
CA GLY A 5 -0.90 14.80 3.53
C GLY A 5 -1.20 14.06 4.82
N LEU A 6 -2.36 14.35 5.39
CA LEU A 6 -2.86 13.72 6.61
C LEU A 6 -4.39 13.58 6.54
N GLU A 7 -4.85 12.32 6.48
CA GLU A 7 -6.25 12.01 6.79
C GLU A 7 -6.38 11.86 8.31
N LYS A 8 -7.11 12.78 8.91
CA LYS A 8 -7.14 12.92 10.38
C LYS A 8 -7.90 11.82 11.10
N SER A 9 -8.80 11.11 10.40
CA SER A 9 -9.58 10.01 10.97
C SER A 9 -10.05 9.09 9.85
N THR A 10 -9.80 7.80 9.98
CA THR A 10 -10.25 6.78 9.04
C THR A 10 -10.72 5.54 9.80
N LEU A 11 -11.75 4.87 9.28
CA LEU A 11 -12.28 3.61 9.77
C LEU A 11 -11.99 2.43 8.81
N ILE A 12 -11.39 2.73 7.65
CA ILE A 12 -11.19 1.74 6.57
C ILE A 12 -9.73 1.40 6.31
N ASP A 13 -8.79 2.30 6.64
CA ASP A 13 -7.38 2.10 6.29
C ASP A 13 -6.64 1.18 7.27
N TYR A 14 -7.10 1.06 8.51
CA TYR A 14 -6.53 0.13 9.50
C TYR A 14 -7.61 -0.88 9.94
N PRO A 15 -7.44 -2.19 9.69
CA PRO A 15 -8.46 -3.17 10.08
C PRO A 15 -8.81 -3.11 11.56
N ALA A 16 -10.10 -2.97 11.86
CA ALA A 16 -10.68 -2.94 13.20
C ALA A 16 -10.12 -1.85 14.14
N LYS A 17 -9.64 -0.72 13.59
CA LYS A 17 -9.12 0.39 14.40
C LYS A 17 -9.53 1.74 13.85
N VAL A 18 -9.82 2.67 14.75
CA VAL A 18 -9.90 4.09 14.42
C VAL A 18 -8.48 4.60 14.28
N ALA A 19 -8.12 5.08 13.10
CA ALA A 19 -6.75 5.49 12.79
C ALA A 19 -6.71 6.84 12.06
N CYS A 20 -5.52 7.43 11.95
CA CYS A 20 -5.23 8.44 10.95
C CYS A 20 -4.28 7.87 9.90
N THR A 21 -4.30 8.44 8.68
CA THR A 21 -3.36 8.06 7.62
C THR A 21 -2.43 9.23 7.31
N VAL A 22 -1.12 9.03 7.48
CA VAL A 22 -0.09 9.98 7.08
C VAL A 22 0.47 9.57 5.72
N PHE A 23 0.49 10.51 4.77
CA PHE A 23 0.96 10.29 3.42
C PHE A 23 2.36 10.87 3.24
N LEU A 24 3.34 10.01 3.05
CA LEU A 24 4.73 10.39 2.82
C LEU A 24 4.99 10.67 1.34
N VAL A 25 5.92 11.57 1.09
CA VAL A 25 6.30 11.99 -0.27
C VAL A 25 7.38 11.08 -0.83
N GLY A 26 7.35 10.89 -2.15
CA GLY A 26 8.35 10.13 -2.89
C GLY A 26 7.96 8.66 -3.10
N CYS A 27 8.15 8.19 -4.33
CA CYS A 27 7.94 6.80 -4.70
C CYS A 27 8.97 6.39 -5.74
N ASN A 28 9.43 5.16 -5.66
CA ASN A 28 10.31 4.56 -6.67
C ASN A 28 9.54 3.90 -7.83
N PHE A 29 8.21 3.87 -7.79
CA PHE A 29 7.36 3.43 -8.90
C PHE A 29 6.72 4.63 -9.60
N ARG A 30 6.24 4.41 -10.83
CA ARG A 30 5.51 5.36 -11.68
C ARG A 30 4.27 4.69 -12.26
N CYS A 31 3.49 4.03 -11.38
CA CYS A 31 2.28 3.31 -11.79
C CYS A 31 1.34 4.27 -12.53
N PRO A 32 0.97 4.01 -13.78
CA PRO A 32 0.15 4.95 -14.56
C PRO A 32 -1.23 5.19 -13.94
N PHE A 33 -1.78 4.19 -13.26
CA PHE A 33 -3.06 4.25 -12.56
C PHE A 33 -2.98 4.75 -11.10
N CYS A 34 -1.85 5.34 -10.68
CA CYS A 34 -1.70 5.84 -9.32
C CYS A 34 -2.51 7.11 -9.09
N TYR A 35 -3.30 7.15 -8.01
CA TYR A 35 -4.13 8.31 -7.63
C TYR A 35 -3.36 9.47 -7.00
N SER A 36 -2.14 9.20 -6.51
CA SER A 36 -1.36 10.14 -5.71
C SER A 36 -0.24 10.79 -6.52
N SER A 37 -0.56 11.33 -7.68
CA SER A 37 0.46 11.97 -8.56
C SER A 37 1.25 13.06 -7.85
N GLU A 38 0.62 13.81 -6.94
CA GLU A 38 1.19 14.87 -6.12
C GLU A 38 2.20 14.37 -5.07
N LEU A 39 2.20 13.10 -4.74
CA LEU A 39 3.16 12.46 -3.83
C LEU A 39 4.27 11.71 -4.57
N VAL A 40 4.11 11.49 -5.89
CA VAL A 40 4.96 10.60 -6.68
C VAL A 40 5.79 11.35 -7.72
N LEU A 41 5.20 12.33 -8.40
CA LEU A 41 5.86 13.06 -9.49
C LEU A 41 6.65 14.24 -8.97
N PRO A 42 7.99 14.34 -9.25
CA PRO A 42 8.84 15.38 -8.69
C PRO A 42 8.35 16.81 -8.95
N GLU A 43 7.81 17.07 -10.15
CA GLU A 43 7.26 18.35 -10.55
C GLU A 43 6.00 18.72 -9.75
N LYS A 44 5.14 17.75 -9.45
CA LYS A 44 3.93 17.97 -8.63
C LYS A 44 4.25 18.05 -7.14
N ILE A 45 5.24 17.27 -6.69
CA ILE A 45 5.73 17.29 -5.31
C ILE A 45 6.17 18.69 -4.89
N LYS A 46 6.86 19.42 -5.75
CA LYS A 46 7.41 20.76 -5.43
C LYS A 46 6.34 21.80 -5.13
N SER A 47 5.18 21.69 -5.75
CA SER A 47 4.07 22.66 -5.62
C SER A 47 3.09 22.34 -4.50
N GLN A 48 3.22 21.18 -3.85
CA GLN A 48 2.29 20.77 -2.79
C GLN A 48 2.68 21.35 -1.42
N PRO A 49 1.69 21.76 -0.60
CA PRO A 49 1.95 22.10 0.78
C PRO A 49 2.50 20.92 1.56
N ARG A 50 3.28 21.20 2.59
CA ARG A 50 3.86 20.19 3.47
C ARG A 50 3.31 20.35 4.88
N ILE A 51 3.15 19.21 5.55
CA ILE A 51 2.87 19.16 6.97
C ILE A 51 4.21 18.91 7.67
N SER A 52 4.57 19.77 8.60
CA SER A 52 5.80 19.59 9.37
C SER A 52 5.67 18.38 10.32
N GLU A 53 6.79 17.72 10.65
CA GLU A 53 6.78 16.67 11.68
C GLU A 53 6.20 17.20 13.00
N LYS A 54 6.49 18.45 13.37
CA LYS A 54 5.98 19.07 14.58
C LYS A 54 4.45 19.10 14.56
N GLU A 55 3.84 19.61 13.50
CA GLU A 55 2.37 19.66 13.35
C GLU A 55 1.75 18.27 13.43
N PHE A 56 2.34 17.29 12.76
CA PHE A 56 1.87 15.90 12.81
C PHE A 56 1.94 15.32 14.22
N PHE A 57 3.05 15.49 14.93
CA PHE A 57 3.17 14.96 16.29
C PHE A 57 2.32 15.73 17.31
N ASP A 58 2.13 17.03 17.14
CA ASP A 58 1.21 17.81 17.97
C ASP A 58 -0.25 17.38 17.73
N PHE A 59 -0.62 17.05 16.47
CA PHE A 59 -1.91 16.42 16.17
C PHE A 59 -2.06 15.09 16.89
N LEU A 60 -1.08 14.19 16.82
CA LEU A 60 -1.16 12.87 17.47
C LEU A 60 -1.33 13.02 19.01
N LYS A 61 -0.59 13.94 19.65
CA LYS A 61 -0.72 14.20 21.09
C LYS A 61 -2.15 14.62 21.46
N LYS A 62 -2.77 15.51 20.66
CA LYS A 62 -4.16 15.95 20.86
C LYS A 62 -5.19 14.85 20.63
N ARG A 63 -4.87 13.82 19.86
CA ARG A 63 -5.77 12.70 19.54
C ARG A 63 -5.55 11.45 20.39
N LYS A 64 -4.70 11.54 21.41
CA LYS A 64 -4.47 10.43 22.33
C LYS A 64 -5.77 9.99 23.01
N GLY A 65 -6.05 8.69 22.95
CA GLY A 65 -7.30 8.09 23.45
C GLY A 65 -8.48 8.13 22.46
N LEU A 66 -8.39 8.91 21.37
CA LEU A 66 -9.41 8.97 20.30
C LEU A 66 -9.02 8.14 19.09
N LEU A 67 -7.73 8.03 18.80
CA LEU A 67 -7.18 7.19 17.76
C LEU A 67 -6.41 6.01 18.38
N GLU A 68 -6.50 4.85 17.76
CA GLU A 68 -5.79 3.64 18.17
C GLU A 68 -4.53 3.40 17.33
N GLY A 69 -4.52 3.91 16.09
CA GLY A 69 -3.44 3.64 15.16
C GLY A 69 -3.10 4.77 14.19
N VAL A 70 -1.94 4.60 13.57
CA VAL A 70 -1.44 5.43 12.49
C VAL A 70 -1.14 4.54 11.31
N VAL A 71 -1.71 4.84 10.15
CA VAL A 71 -1.35 4.23 8.86
C VAL A 71 -0.29 5.09 8.20
N ILE A 72 0.82 4.49 7.82
CA ILE A 72 1.87 5.16 7.07
C ILE A 72 1.77 4.71 5.61
N CYS A 73 1.43 5.64 4.76
CA CYS A 73 1.14 5.43 3.33
C CYS A 73 1.77 6.55 2.50
N GLY A 74 1.29 6.79 1.28
CA GLY A 74 1.67 7.92 0.43
C GLY A 74 2.29 7.48 -0.88
N GLY A 75 3.53 7.90 -1.17
CA GLY A 75 4.32 7.33 -2.25
C GLY A 75 4.79 5.92 -1.88
N GLU A 76 6.08 5.74 -1.56
CA GLU A 76 6.58 4.50 -0.97
C GLU A 76 7.31 4.83 0.34
N PRO A 77 6.72 4.56 1.49
CA PRO A 77 7.30 4.90 2.78
C PRO A 77 8.70 4.33 3.02
N THR A 78 8.96 3.11 2.54
CA THR A 78 10.25 2.42 2.75
C THR A 78 11.42 3.03 1.98
N GLN A 79 11.18 4.02 1.11
CA GLN A 79 12.23 4.79 0.46
C GLN A 79 12.84 5.85 1.40
N ASN A 80 12.18 6.17 2.50
CA ASN A 80 12.64 7.16 3.47
C ASN A 80 13.59 6.52 4.48
N LYS A 81 14.84 6.97 4.53
CA LYS A 81 15.86 6.46 5.45
C LYS A 81 15.49 6.66 6.93
N ASP A 82 14.78 7.73 7.23
CA ASP A 82 14.37 8.12 8.58
C ASP A 82 13.07 7.43 9.04
N LEU A 83 12.48 6.56 8.21
CA LEU A 83 11.22 5.87 8.52
C LEU A 83 11.25 5.11 9.86
N PRO A 84 12.31 4.33 10.21
CA PRO A 84 12.34 3.63 11.50
C PRO A 84 12.25 4.58 12.70
N ASP A 85 12.96 5.71 12.67
CA ASP A 85 12.99 6.68 13.77
C ASP A 85 11.67 7.48 13.85
N PHE A 86 11.05 7.77 12.71
CA PHE A 86 9.71 8.35 12.65
C PHE A 86 8.68 7.41 13.31
N ILE A 87 8.73 6.11 12.99
CA ILE A 87 7.84 5.11 13.60
C ILE A 87 8.09 4.98 15.11
N LYS A 88 9.36 4.98 15.55
CA LYS A 88 9.67 4.95 16.99
C LYS A 88 9.02 6.10 17.76
N LYS A 89 9.00 7.31 17.18
CA LYS A 89 8.31 8.47 17.78
C LYS A 89 6.81 8.22 17.89
N ILE A 90 6.17 7.64 16.87
CA ILE A 90 4.73 7.28 16.89
C ILE A 90 4.46 6.21 17.96
N LYS A 91 5.27 5.16 18.01
CA LYS A 91 5.16 4.09 19.02
C LYS A 91 5.32 4.59 20.44
N LYS A 92 6.22 5.57 20.69
CA LYS A 92 6.38 6.22 22.01
C LYS A 92 5.12 6.94 22.49
N LEU A 93 4.25 7.40 21.58
CA LEU A 93 2.94 7.97 21.91
C LEU A 93 1.87 6.91 22.22
N GLY A 94 2.18 5.61 22.03
CA GLY A 94 1.30 4.50 22.33
C GLY A 94 0.44 4.01 21.15
N TYR A 95 0.64 4.54 19.94
CA TYR A 95 -0.13 4.15 18.78
C TYR A 95 0.32 2.82 18.18
N ARG A 96 -0.63 2.05 17.63
CA ARG A 96 -0.37 0.98 16.68
C ARG A 96 0.02 1.55 15.33
N VAL A 97 0.92 0.87 14.62
CA VAL A 97 1.40 1.33 13.30
C VAL A 97 1.10 0.31 12.23
N LYS A 98 0.41 0.75 11.18
CA LYS A 98 0.24 0.01 9.92
C LYS A 98 1.13 0.63 8.86
N LEU A 99 1.82 -0.21 8.10
CA LEU A 99 2.62 0.18 6.95
C LEU A 99 1.94 -0.28 5.66
N ASP A 100 1.71 0.66 4.73
CA ASP A 100 1.34 0.38 3.36
C ASP A 100 2.60 0.48 2.49
N THR A 101 2.90 -0.56 1.69
CA THR A 101 4.14 -0.62 0.91
C THR A 101 3.98 -1.34 -0.42
N ASN A 102 4.78 -0.98 -1.38
CA ASN A 102 4.89 -1.67 -2.67
C ASN A 102 5.83 -2.90 -2.61
N GLY A 103 6.45 -3.16 -1.47
CA GLY A 103 7.30 -4.32 -1.23
C GLY A 103 8.68 -4.31 -1.88
N SER A 104 9.11 -3.19 -2.47
CA SER A 104 10.41 -3.11 -3.17
C SER A 104 11.64 -3.04 -2.27
N SER A 105 11.44 -2.86 -0.95
CA SER A 105 12.52 -2.72 0.05
C SER A 105 12.42 -3.80 1.15
N PRO A 106 12.69 -5.09 0.81
CA PRO A 106 12.54 -6.19 1.77
C PRO A 106 13.45 -6.07 2.99
N GLU A 107 14.61 -5.43 2.88
CA GLU A 107 15.55 -5.22 3.98
C GLU A 107 14.94 -4.28 5.03
N ILE A 108 14.36 -3.18 4.60
CA ILE A 108 13.67 -2.22 5.49
C ILE A 108 12.45 -2.89 6.12
N LEU A 109 11.64 -3.61 5.33
CA LEU A 109 10.49 -4.35 5.84
C LEU A 109 10.90 -5.35 6.93
N ALA A 110 11.94 -6.15 6.69
CA ALA A 110 12.47 -7.11 7.66
C ALA A 110 12.95 -6.43 8.95
N LYS A 111 13.65 -5.29 8.84
CA LYS A 111 14.09 -4.48 9.97
C LYS A 111 12.92 -3.99 10.81
N LEU A 112 11.92 -3.36 10.18
CA LEU A 112 10.75 -2.82 10.88
C LEU A 112 9.98 -3.92 11.63
N ILE A 113 9.84 -5.10 11.03
CA ILE A 113 9.21 -6.28 11.67
C ILE A 113 10.08 -6.81 12.81
N GLY A 114 11.39 -6.96 12.57
CA GLY A 114 12.33 -7.49 13.57
C GLY A 114 12.43 -6.61 14.81
N GLU A 115 12.40 -5.30 14.65
CA GLU A 115 12.38 -4.31 15.74
C GLU A 115 10.97 -4.09 16.34
N LYS A 116 9.93 -4.83 15.89
CA LYS A 116 8.51 -4.71 16.33
C LYS A 116 7.97 -3.28 16.23
N LEU A 117 8.41 -2.54 15.20
CA LEU A 117 7.98 -1.16 14.97
C LEU A 117 6.62 -1.07 14.31
N ILE A 118 6.23 -2.07 13.52
CA ILE A 118 4.95 -2.11 12.81
C ILE A 118 4.10 -3.28 13.32
N ASP A 119 2.79 -3.04 13.41
CA ASP A 119 1.81 -3.99 13.95
C ASP A 119 0.97 -4.63 12.82
N TYR A 120 0.96 -4.02 11.63
CA TYR A 120 0.25 -4.51 10.46
C TYR A 120 0.93 -4.04 9.17
N VAL A 121 0.87 -4.87 8.13
CA VAL A 121 1.40 -4.52 6.79
C VAL A 121 0.33 -4.77 5.73
N ALA A 122 0.09 -3.78 4.87
CA ALA A 122 -0.60 -3.98 3.61
C ALA A 122 0.42 -3.83 2.47
N MET A 123 0.66 -4.93 1.74
CA MET A 123 1.61 -4.93 0.63
C MET A 123 0.91 -5.10 -0.70
N ASP A 124 1.24 -4.24 -1.64
CA ASP A 124 0.65 -4.26 -2.98
C ASP A 124 1.39 -5.22 -3.93
N ILE A 125 0.62 -6.08 -4.59
CA ILE A 125 1.04 -6.89 -5.74
C ILE A 125 0.47 -6.20 -6.98
N LYS A 126 1.34 -5.69 -7.85
CA LYS A 126 0.91 -4.78 -8.94
C LYS A 126 0.53 -5.49 -10.23
N ALA A 127 1.14 -6.65 -10.53
CA ALA A 127 0.87 -7.46 -11.73
C ALA A 127 1.50 -8.86 -11.59
N PRO A 128 1.28 -9.80 -12.53
CA PRO A 128 2.10 -11.00 -12.65
C PRO A 128 3.57 -10.63 -12.87
N LYS A 129 4.48 -11.53 -12.47
CA LYS A 129 5.93 -11.28 -12.47
C LYS A 129 6.44 -10.75 -13.81
N GLU A 130 5.99 -11.38 -14.91
CA GLU A 130 6.42 -11.11 -16.27
C GLU A 130 5.95 -9.76 -16.81
N ARG A 131 4.88 -9.21 -16.21
CA ARG A 131 4.24 -7.96 -16.65
C ARG A 131 4.37 -6.84 -15.61
N TYR A 132 5.15 -7.06 -14.55
CA TYR A 132 5.23 -6.15 -13.41
C TYR A 132 5.62 -4.72 -13.82
N TYR A 133 6.57 -4.57 -14.77
CA TYR A 133 7.01 -3.28 -15.28
C TYR A 133 5.89 -2.45 -15.94
N LYS A 134 4.91 -3.12 -16.56
CA LYS A 134 3.75 -2.43 -17.19
C LYS A 134 2.88 -1.75 -16.14
N ALA A 135 2.71 -2.37 -14.98
CA ALA A 135 1.91 -1.82 -13.89
C ALA A 135 2.68 -0.80 -13.05
N THR A 136 3.99 -0.90 -13.00
CA THR A 136 4.82 -0.02 -12.14
C THR A 136 5.43 1.16 -12.89
N GLY A 137 5.43 1.15 -14.23
CA GLY A 137 6.03 2.16 -15.09
C GLY A 137 7.57 2.22 -15.01
N VAL A 138 8.19 1.27 -14.30
CA VAL A 138 9.64 1.17 -14.12
C VAL A 138 10.08 -0.28 -14.06
N LYS A 139 11.37 -0.55 -14.35
CA LYS A 139 11.95 -1.88 -14.16
C LYS A 139 12.08 -2.19 -12.66
N VAL A 140 11.48 -3.29 -12.22
CA VAL A 140 11.47 -3.73 -10.82
C VAL A 140 12.22 -5.05 -10.67
N ASP A 141 13.04 -5.16 -9.64
CA ASP A 141 13.64 -6.44 -9.26
C ASP A 141 12.59 -7.32 -8.56
N ILE A 142 12.04 -8.26 -9.30
CA ILE A 142 11.00 -9.19 -8.82
C ILE A 142 11.49 -10.05 -7.65
N LYS A 143 12.80 -10.31 -7.54
CA LYS A 143 13.37 -11.05 -6.40
C LYS A 143 13.16 -10.30 -5.09
N LYS A 144 13.20 -8.95 -5.10
CA LYS A 144 12.90 -8.13 -3.92
C LYS A 144 11.43 -8.23 -3.52
N ILE A 145 10.52 -8.17 -4.50
CA ILE A 145 9.08 -8.34 -4.23
C ILE A 145 8.82 -9.74 -3.65
N GLN A 146 9.39 -10.79 -4.25
CA GLN A 146 9.29 -12.16 -3.73
C GLN A 146 9.80 -12.26 -2.29
N LYS A 147 10.97 -11.66 -2.00
CA LYS A 147 11.56 -11.67 -0.66
C LYS A 147 10.64 -10.98 0.37
N SER A 148 9.99 -9.87 0.00
CA SER A 148 9.00 -9.20 0.86
C SER A 148 7.78 -10.07 1.12
N ILE A 149 7.24 -10.75 0.10
CA ILE A 149 6.15 -11.73 0.26
C ILE A 149 6.56 -12.83 1.24
N ASP A 150 7.77 -13.39 1.08
CA ASP A 150 8.27 -14.48 1.95
C ASP A 150 8.47 -14.02 3.39
N ILE A 151 8.93 -12.77 3.61
CA ILE A 151 9.05 -12.18 4.94
C ILE A 151 7.68 -12.11 5.62
N LEU A 152 6.65 -11.61 4.92
CA LEU A 152 5.29 -11.50 5.46
C LEU A 152 4.68 -12.89 5.75
N LYS A 153 4.87 -13.85 4.86
CA LYS A 153 4.36 -15.23 5.03
C LYS A 153 4.95 -15.96 6.24
N ARG A 154 6.08 -15.51 6.79
CA ARG A 154 6.62 -16.04 8.06
C ARG A 154 5.75 -15.72 9.28
N GLY A 155 4.75 -14.85 9.14
CA GLY A 155 3.72 -14.59 10.15
C GLY A 155 4.18 -13.85 11.40
N LYS A 156 5.31 -13.12 11.36
CA LYS A 156 5.80 -12.35 12.49
C LYS A 156 5.08 -11.02 12.71
N VAL A 157 4.24 -10.62 11.78
CA VAL A 157 3.39 -9.43 11.80
C VAL A 157 2.07 -9.76 11.09
N ASP A 158 0.98 -9.15 11.51
CA ASP A 158 -0.28 -9.24 10.77
C ASP A 158 -0.16 -8.53 9.43
N TYR A 159 -0.74 -9.13 8.38
CA TYR A 159 -0.62 -8.56 7.04
C TYR A 159 -1.77 -8.93 6.11
N GLU A 160 -1.90 -8.14 5.07
CA GLU A 160 -2.67 -8.42 3.87
C GLU A 160 -1.82 -8.20 2.62
N LEU A 161 -2.09 -8.97 1.58
CA LEU A 161 -1.65 -8.65 0.22
C LEU A 161 -2.84 -8.08 -0.54
N ARG A 162 -2.61 -7.10 -1.42
CA ARG A 162 -3.69 -6.45 -2.15
C ARG A 162 -3.28 -6.08 -3.57
N SER A 163 -4.23 -5.96 -4.46
CA SER A 163 -4.02 -5.48 -5.82
C SER A 163 -5.15 -4.58 -6.25
N THR A 164 -4.83 -3.40 -6.76
CA THR A 164 -5.77 -2.61 -7.53
C THR A 164 -5.83 -3.21 -8.93
N ILE A 165 -7.01 -3.70 -9.33
CA ILE A 165 -7.21 -4.42 -10.59
C ILE A 165 -8.05 -3.60 -11.56
N LEU A 166 -7.63 -3.60 -12.83
CA LEU A 166 -8.32 -2.91 -13.92
C LEU A 166 -8.11 -3.63 -15.26
N PRO A 167 -9.13 -3.67 -16.15
CA PRO A 167 -9.09 -4.46 -17.38
C PRO A 167 -7.97 -4.06 -18.35
N LYS A 168 -7.57 -2.78 -18.37
CA LYS A 168 -6.47 -2.28 -19.22
C LYS A 168 -5.12 -2.93 -18.91
N LEU A 169 -4.87 -3.24 -17.63
CA LEU A 169 -3.59 -3.82 -17.17
C LEU A 169 -3.68 -5.32 -16.93
N HIS A 170 -4.83 -5.79 -16.48
CA HIS A 170 -4.99 -7.14 -15.97
C HIS A 170 -6.10 -7.88 -16.72
N THR A 171 -5.76 -9.00 -17.34
CA THR A 171 -6.76 -9.99 -17.71
C THR A 171 -7.19 -10.78 -16.47
N LYS A 172 -8.29 -11.53 -16.57
CA LYS A 172 -8.70 -12.47 -15.49
C LYS A 172 -7.57 -13.46 -15.18
N GLU A 173 -6.88 -13.96 -16.20
CA GLU A 173 -5.77 -14.89 -16.05
C GLU A 173 -4.58 -14.24 -15.33
N ASP A 174 -4.25 -12.99 -15.62
CA ASP A 174 -3.21 -12.23 -14.91
C ASP A 174 -3.50 -12.19 -13.40
N ILE A 175 -4.75 -11.90 -13.02
CA ILE A 175 -5.14 -11.79 -11.60
C ILE A 175 -5.06 -13.16 -10.92
N VAL A 176 -5.49 -14.22 -11.59
CA VAL A 176 -5.35 -15.59 -11.09
C VAL A 176 -3.87 -15.98 -10.96
N ASN A 177 -3.01 -15.58 -11.89
CA ASN A 177 -1.56 -15.84 -11.80
C ASN A 177 -0.92 -15.07 -10.64
N MET A 178 -1.38 -13.85 -10.32
CA MET A 178 -1.00 -13.16 -9.08
C MET A 178 -1.41 -13.97 -7.84
N ALA A 179 -2.66 -14.48 -7.79
CA ALA A 179 -3.13 -15.32 -6.67
C ALA A 179 -2.31 -16.62 -6.53
N LYS A 180 -1.94 -17.27 -7.65
CA LYS A 180 -1.04 -18.43 -7.64
C LYS A 180 0.35 -18.07 -7.09
N TRP A 181 0.89 -16.92 -7.48
CA TRP A 181 2.19 -16.44 -7.01
C TRP A 181 2.24 -16.26 -5.50
N ILE A 182 1.16 -15.68 -4.93
CA ILE A 182 1.06 -15.43 -3.49
C ILE A 182 0.33 -16.55 -2.73
N ARG A 183 0.19 -17.73 -3.33
CA ARG A 183 -0.53 -18.87 -2.72
C ARG A 183 -0.14 -19.08 -1.25
N ASN A 184 -1.10 -19.50 -0.44
CA ASN A 184 -0.93 -19.69 1.01
C ASN A 184 -0.59 -18.41 1.80
N ALA A 185 -0.77 -17.21 1.23
CA ALA A 185 -0.79 -15.98 2.02
C ALA A 185 -2.05 -15.93 2.90
N LYS A 186 -2.01 -15.16 3.99
CA LYS A 186 -3.11 -15.07 4.98
C LYS A 186 -4.41 -14.56 4.35
N VAL A 187 -4.33 -13.50 3.56
CA VAL A 187 -5.46 -12.89 2.84
C VAL A 187 -4.98 -12.07 1.66
N TYR A 188 -5.79 -12.07 0.60
CA TYR A 188 -5.58 -11.27 -0.60
C TYR A 188 -6.80 -10.40 -0.86
N TYR A 189 -6.61 -9.09 -1.00
CA TYR A 189 -7.66 -8.15 -1.34
C TYR A 189 -7.54 -7.72 -2.80
N LEU A 190 -8.61 -7.94 -3.56
CA LEU A 190 -8.79 -7.36 -4.87
C LEU A 190 -9.51 -6.03 -4.70
N GLN A 191 -8.84 -4.94 -5.02
CA GLN A 191 -9.38 -3.58 -4.95
C GLN A 191 -9.82 -3.16 -6.35
N GLN A 192 -11.07 -2.72 -6.46
CA GLN A 192 -11.59 -2.19 -7.72
C GLN A 192 -10.90 -0.86 -8.05
N PHE A 193 -10.39 -0.75 -9.27
CA PHE A 193 -9.93 0.52 -9.80
C PHE A 193 -11.10 1.51 -9.92
N ARG A 194 -10.85 2.77 -9.61
CA ARG A 194 -11.77 3.88 -9.80
C ARG A 194 -11.20 4.81 -10.87
N PRO A 195 -11.96 5.15 -11.93
CA PRO A 195 -11.49 6.02 -13.01
C PRO A 195 -11.52 7.49 -12.56
N GLU A 196 -10.74 7.79 -11.53
CA GLU A 196 -10.56 9.13 -10.97
C GLU A 196 -9.17 9.65 -11.38
N LYS A 197 -8.75 10.79 -10.84
CA LYS A 197 -7.44 11.40 -11.06
C LYS A 197 -6.29 10.37 -10.95
N THR A 198 -5.59 10.16 -12.07
CA THR A 198 -4.44 9.23 -12.15
C THR A 198 -3.16 9.93 -12.65
N ILE A 199 -2.00 9.26 -12.54
CA ILE A 199 -0.74 9.79 -13.10
C ILE A 199 -0.86 9.94 -14.61
N ASP A 200 -1.38 8.92 -15.29
CA ASP A 200 -1.65 8.93 -16.73
C ASP A 200 -3.16 9.11 -16.94
N PRO A 201 -3.62 10.28 -17.43
CA PRO A 201 -5.03 10.56 -17.64
C PRO A 201 -5.75 9.58 -18.58
N GLU A 202 -5.01 8.84 -19.43
CA GLU A 202 -5.60 7.80 -20.27
C GLU A 202 -6.34 6.75 -19.43
N TYR A 203 -5.86 6.49 -18.21
CA TYR A 203 -6.47 5.50 -17.33
C TYR A 203 -7.83 5.92 -16.77
N GLU A 204 -8.16 7.19 -16.77
CA GLU A 204 -9.45 7.73 -16.31
C GLU A 204 -10.61 7.37 -17.24
N GLN A 205 -10.30 6.93 -18.48
CA GLN A 205 -11.29 6.54 -19.47
C GLN A 205 -11.69 5.06 -19.39
N TYR A 206 -10.94 4.25 -18.65
CA TYR A 206 -11.18 2.81 -18.60
C TYR A 206 -12.24 2.42 -17.58
N LYS A 207 -13.23 1.65 -18.06
CA LYS A 207 -14.25 1.08 -17.19
C LYS A 207 -13.62 0.01 -16.28
N PRO A 208 -13.94 0.00 -14.99
CA PRO A 208 -13.57 -1.07 -14.09
C PRO A 208 -14.26 -2.40 -14.45
N PHE A 209 -13.83 -3.50 -13.82
CA PHE A 209 -14.54 -4.77 -13.95
C PHE A 209 -15.97 -4.67 -13.42
N SER A 210 -16.91 -5.38 -14.07
CA SER A 210 -18.29 -5.51 -13.55
C SER A 210 -18.29 -6.30 -12.23
N GLN A 211 -19.37 -6.20 -11.46
CA GLN A 211 -19.52 -6.96 -10.21
C GLN A 211 -19.53 -8.47 -10.45
N GLU A 212 -20.06 -8.92 -11.58
CA GLU A 212 -20.07 -10.33 -11.98
C GLU A 212 -18.65 -10.83 -12.30
N GLU A 213 -17.89 -10.05 -13.07
CA GLU A 213 -16.49 -10.35 -13.36
C GLU A 213 -15.65 -10.41 -12.07
N LEU A 214 -15.82 -9.43 -11.16
CA LEU A 214 -15.13 -9.40 -9.87
C LEU A 214 -15.42 -10.65 -9.03
N LYS A 215 -16.69 -11.06 -8.92
CA LYS A 215 -17.09 -12.26 -8.19
C LYS A 215 -16.49 -13.51 -8.84
N SER A 216 -16.51 -13.58 -10.18
CA SER A 216 -15.90 -14.69 -10.93
C SER A 216 -14.38 -14.75 -10.69
N ILE A 217 -13.68 -13.62 -10.76
CA ILE A 217 -12.23 -13.52 -10.50
C ILE A 217 -11.93 -13.91 -9.04
N GLN A 218 -12.68 -13.39 -8.09
CA GLN A 218 -12.53 -13.72 -6.67
C GLN A 218 -12.64 -15.23 -6.42
N LYS A 219 -13.66 -15.87 -7.01
CA LYS A 219 -13.88 -17.33 -6.90
C LYS A 219 -12.67 -18.12 -7.39
N GLU A 220 -12.11 -17.74 -8.54
CA GLU A 220 -10.92 -18.40 -9.10
C GLU A 220 -9.68 -18.17 -8.23
N CYS A 221 -9.44 -16.94 -7.77
CA CYS A 221 -8.31 -16.62 -6.90
C CYS A 221 -8.40 -17.36 -5.55
N SER A 222 -9.62 -17.55 -5.03
CA SER A 222 -9.86 -18.23 -3.75
C SER A 222 -9.45 -19.71 -3.73
N LYS A 223 -9.19 -20.30 -4.90
CA LYS A 223 -8.59 -21.65 -5.00
C LYS A 223 -7.12 -21.69 -4.54
N TYR A 224 -6.44 -20.53 -4.48
CA TYR A 224 -5.01 -20.42 -4.18
C TYR A 224 -4.72 -19.67 -2.89
N VAL A 225 -5.51 -18.63 -2.59
CA VAL A 225 -5.36 -17.78 -1.41
C VAL A 225 -6.73 -17.24 -1.01
N PHE A 226 -7.00 -17.15 0.30
CA PHE A 226 -8.26 -16.56 0.77
C PHE A 226 -8.42 -15.14 0.25
N THR A 227 -9.37 -14.94 -0.68
CA THR A 227 -9.52 -13.71 -1.46
C THR A 227 -10.81 -12.98 -1.09
N LYS A 228 -10.69 -11.68 -0.86
CA LYS A 228 -11.80 -10.76 -0.60
C LYS A 228 -11.83 -9.64 -1.63
N LEU A 229 -13.02 -9.09 -1.87
CA LEU A 229 -13.20 -7.86 -2.64
C LEU A 229 -13.19 -6.66 -1.69
N ARG A 230 -12.61 -5.56 -2.15
CA ARG A 230 -12.68 -4.25 -1.52
C ARG A 230 -13.08 -3.25 -2.60
N SER A 231 -14.29 -2.74 -2.54
CA SER A 231 -14.86 -1.71 -3.42
C SER A 231 -14.68 -0.34 -2.82
#